data_89ccf082ee08293156c6c7ef7b703755
#
_entry.id   89ccf082ee08293156c6c7ef7b703755
#
_cell.length_a   1.000
_cell.length_b   1.000
_cell.length_c   1.000
_cell.angle_alpha   90.00
_cell.angle_beta   90.00
_cell.angle_gamma   90.00
#
_symmetry.space_group_name_H-M   'P 1'
#
loop_
_entity.id
_entity.type
_entity.pdbx_description
1 polymer ?
#
loop_
_entity_poly.entity_id
_entity_poly.type
_entity_poly.pdbx_seq_one_letter_code
_entity_poly.pdbx_strand_id
1 'polypeptide(L)'
;MIEKKSLSASEIASLSGSVAFEGGDAAAQVEKLDSLVSTGEFSMWKKATREQSNSSGMFRSLRPYPVSLNMLEQRSGELLTGKSLGVDGEMDVNLNDFKDATIAVTLGSTVAAIASLAFLPENVGATFCYLFALIPVAFIAVGSSAPGAIAAAIVASKGEADDKESREDRICRHEAAHFLCGYMCGLPVKEYSIADSGFPCVEFHESTDGRLTNREFSSEEIAALSVVAMSGSVAEAMKLGQARGGGNDLLQLENFFRRSADFIGAAKQQDLTRWGALASYQILLDNSSTFESLVEAFKAKKSVSECVAVMEGTEC
;
A
#
# COMPACT_ATOMS: atom_id res chain seq x y z
N MET A 1 16.73 -13.06 -25.89
CA MET A 1 17.05 -11.79 -25.20
C MET A 1 16.73 -10.69 -26.18
N ILE A 2 15.66 -9.92 -25.92
CA ILE A 2 15.33 -8.76 -26.76
C ILE A 2 16.29 -7.65 -26.29
N GLU A 3 17.12 -7.17 -27.20
CA GLU A 3 18.08 -6.11 -26.91
C GLU A 3 17.30 -4.80 -26.68
N LYS A 4 17.52 -4.14 -25.54
CA LYS A 4 16.86 -2.86 -25.24
C LYS A 4 17.30 -1.84 -26.29
N LYS A 5 16.35 -1.28 -27.03
CA LYS A 5 16.61 -0.22 -27.98
C LYS A 5 16.97 1.05 -27.20
N SER A 6 18.11 1.64 -27.51
CA SER A 6 18.48 2.93 -26.90
C SER A 6 17.58 4.05 -27.46
N LEU A 7 16.54 4.38 -26.70
CA LEU A 7 15.61 5.47 -27.01
C LEU A 7 15.99 6.73 -26.23
N SER A 8 15.76 7.88 -26.81
CA SER A 8 15.86 9.15 -26.10
C SER A 8 14.69 9.33 -25.11
N ALA A 9 14.87 10.14 -24.08
CA ALA A 9 13.82 10.45 -23.10
C ALA A 9 12.55 11.02 -23.77
N SER A 10 12.70 11.80 -24.85
CA SER A 10 11.57 12.35 -25.61
C SER A 10 10.79 11.31 -26.41
N GLU A 11 11.48 10.30 -26.95
CA GLU A 11 10.82 9.18 -27.63
C GLU A 11 10.05 8.31 -26.63
N ILE A 12 10.64 8.00 -25.49
CA ILE A 12 9.97 7.24 -24.42
C ILE A 12 8.74 8.00 -23.91
N ALA A 13 8.84 9.31 -23.68
CA ALA A 13 7.69 10.14 -23.27
C ALA A 13 6.57 10.14 -24.33
N SER A 14 6.93 10.20 -25.62
CA SER A 14 5.97 10.13 -26.72
C SER A 14 5.27 8.77 -26.79
N LEU A 15 6.02 7.67 -26.63
CA LEU A 15 5.50 6.32 -26.62
C LEU A 15 4.56 6.07 -25.42
N SER A 16 4.97 6.50 -24.23
CA SER A 16 4.14 6.43 -23.03
C SER A 16 2.86 7.25 -23.18
N GLY A 17 2.94 8.45 -23.76
CA GLY A 17 1.78 9.29 -24.06
C GLY A 17 0.82 8.70 -25.11
N SER A 18 1.28 7.70 -25.89
CA SER A 18 0.42 6.98 -26.86
C SER A 18 -0.41 5.86 -26.23
N VAL A 19 -0.15 5.54 -24.95
CA VAL A 19 -0.91 4.54 -24.18
C VAL A 19 -2.05 5.27 -23.46
N ALA A 20 -3.28 4.80 -23.65
CA ALA A 20 -4.43 5.37 -22.96
C ALA A 20 -4.53 4.79 -21.54
N PHE A 21 -3.94 5.48 -20.55
CA PHE A 21 -4.03 5.07 -19.15
C PHE A 21 -5.33 5.56 -18.51
N GLU A 22 -5.56 6.85 -18.49
CA GLU A 22 -6.74 7.46 -17.88
C GLU A 22 -7.96 7.32 -18.79
N GLY A 23 -9.03 6.70 -18.30
CA GLY A 23 -10.29 6.51 -19.04
C GLY A 23 -10.17 5.53 -20.22
N GLY A 24 -9.04 4.84 -20.37
CA GLY A 24 -8.83 3.85 -21.42
C GLY A 24 -9.44 2.48 -21.10
N ASP A 25 -9.52 1.62 -22.12
CA ASP A 25 -9.86 0.21 -21.95
C ASP A 25 -8.62 -0.59 -21.53
N ALA A 26 -8.77 -1.42 -20.50
CA ALA A 26 -7.69 -2.27 -19.97
C ALA A 26 -7.07 -3.17 -21.03
N ALA A 27 -7.88 -3.76 -21.92
CA ALA A 27 -7.39 -4.65 -22.96
C ALA A 27 -6.54 -3.91 -24.00
N ALA A 28 -6.99 -2.73 -24.43
CA ALA A 28 -6.24 -1.88 -25.35
C ALA A 28 -4.93 -1.38 -24.73
N GLN A 29 -4.93 -1.05 -23.46
CA GLN A 29 -3.73 -0.68 -22.73
C GLN A 29 -2.70 -1.82 -22.68
N VAL A 30 -3.14 -3.03 -22.30
CA VAL A 30 -2.29 -4.22 -22.24
C VAL A 30 -1.73 -4.57 -23.60
N GLU A 31 -2.56 -4.59 -24.65
CA GLU A 31 -2.14 -4.86 -26.04
C GLU A 31 -1.05 -3.87 -26.50
N LYS A 32 -1.26 -2.59 -26.24
CA LYS A 32 -0.29 -1.54 -26.61
C LYS A 32 1.03 -1.69 -25.86
N LEU A 33 1.00 -1.94 -24.54
CA LEU A 33 2.20 -2.16 -23.73
C LEU A 33 2.93 -3.44 -24.14
N ASP A 34 2.21 -4.53 -24.40
CA ASP A 34 2.81 -5.78 -24.90
C ASP A 34 3.46 -5.59 -26.28
N SER A 35 2.86 -4.77 -27.16
CA SER A 35 3.46 -4.38 -28.43
C SER A 35 4.78 -3.64 -28.24
N LEU A 36 4.83 -2.61 -27.37
CA LEU A 36 6.03 -1.82 -27.07
C LEU A 36 7.17 -2.68 -26.48
N VAL A 37 6.80 -3.70 -25.69
CA VAL A 37 7.79 -4.67 -25.17
C VAL A 37 8.28 -5.60 -26.29
N SER A 38 7.40 -6.05 -27.17
CA SER A 38 7.78 -6.96 -28.27
C SER A 38 8.71 -6.29 -29.29
N THR A 39 8.60 -4.99 -29.48
CA THR A 39 9.49 -4.18 -30.33
C THR A 39 10.80 -3.80 -29.62
N GLY A 40 10.93 -4.10 -28.32
CA GLY A 40 12.12 -3.75 -27.51
C GLY A 40 12.17 -2.28 -27.08
N GLU A 41 11.10 -1.53 -27.28
CA GLU A 41 10.99 -0.12 -26.89
C GLU A 41 10.78 0.04 -25.39
N PHE A 42 9.97 -0.86 -24.77
CA PHE A 42 9.77 -0.95 -23.33
C PHE A 42 10.39 -2.22 -22.75
N SER A 43 10.81 -2.19 -21.50
CA SER A 43 11.48 -3.30 -20.84
C SER A 43 10.90 -3.67 -19.47
N MET A 44 10.27 -2.72 -18.78
CA MET A 44 9.79 -2.90 -17.41
C MET A 44 8.39 -3.53 -17.35
N TRP A 45 7.53 -3.28 -18.36
CA TRP A 45 6.20 -3.87 -18.40
C TRP A 45 6.25 -5.40 -18.36
N LYS A 46 5.55 -6.02 -17.40
CA LYS A 46 5.54 -7.48 -17.16
C LYS A 46 6.93 -8.08 -16.88
N LYS A 47 7.95 -7.28 -16.52
CA LYS A 47 9.32 -7.78 -16.30
C LYS A 47 9.38 -8.86 -15.20
N ALA A 48 8.55 -8.77 -14.17
CA ALA A 48 8.51 -9.73 -13.07
C ALA A 48 7.79 -11.04 -13.45
N THR A 49 6.91 -11.02 -14.45
CA THR A 49 6.12 -12.19 -14.88
C THR A 49 6.65 -12.84 -16.16
N ARG A 50 7.45 -12.12 -16.94
CA ARG A 50 8.08 -12.70 -18.14
C ARG A 50 9.10 -13.77 -17.75
N GLU A 51 9.05 -14.93 -18.43
CA GLU A 51 10.07 -15.96 -18.30
C GLU A 51 11.43 -15.41 -18.75
N GLN A 52 12.32 -15.15 -17.82
CA GLN A 52 13.71 -14.85 -18.13
C GLN A 52 14.47 -16.16 -18.32
N SER A 53 14.74 -16.49 -19.56
CA SER A 53 15.38 -17.73 -19.99
C SER A 53 16.78 -18.01 -19.39
N ASN A 54 17.48 -17.02 -18.81
CA ASN A 54 18.91 -17.18 -18.48
C ASN A 54 19.42 -16.43 -17.25
N SER A 55 18.59 -15.95 -16.33
CA SER A 55 19.11 -15.28 -15.14
C SER A 55 19.08 -16.18 -13.89
N SER A 56 20.21 -16.20 -13.18
CA SER A 56 20.38 -16.87 -11.88
C SER A 56 19.67 -16.15 -10.72
N GLY A 57 18.72 -15.26 -11.02
CA GLY A 57 17.95 -14.50 -10.05
C GLY A 57 16.92 -15.33 -9.29
N MET A 58 16.63 -14.93 -8.03
CA MET A 58 15.77 -15.64 -7.07
C MET A 58 14.30 -15.74 -7.52
N PHE A 59 13.85 -14.90 -8.45
CA PHE A 59 12.49 -14.88 -9.00
C PHE A 59 12.51 -15.14 -10.52
N ARG A 60 12.51 -16.41 -10.88
CA ARG A 60 12.45 -16.84 -12.30
C ARG A 60 11.07 -16.66 -12.94
N SER A 61 10.04 -16.50 -12.15
CA SER A 61 8.65 -16.17 -12.47
C SER A 61 7.95 -15.94 -11.14
N LEU A 62 6.79 -15.25 -11.13
CA LEU A 62 5.95 -15.11 -9.93
C LEU A 62 5.35 -16.47 -9.53
N ARG A 63 6.20 -17.39 -9.06
CA ARG A 63 5.77 -18.70 -8.53
C ARG A 63 5.87 -18.67 -7.02
N PRO A 64 4.74 -18.55 -6.32
CA PRO A 64 4.72 -18.58 -4.86
C PRO A 64 5.27 -19.90 -4.32
N TYR A 65 6.01 -19.80 -3.24
CA TYR A 65 6.46 -20.92 -2.42
C TYR A 65 6.27 -20.59 -0.95
N PRO A 66 6.17 -21.58 -0.06
CA PRO A 66 6.01 -21.33 1.35
C PRO A 66 7.17 -20.51 1.92
N VAL A 67 6.85 -19.40 2.59
CA VAL A 67 7.81 -18.50 3.24
C VAL A 67 7.50 -18.42 4.72
N SER A 68 8.39 -18.96 5.57
CA SER A 68 8.31 -18.78 7.01
C SER A 68 8.74 -17.37 7.41
N LEU A 69 8.34 -16.92 8.60
CA LEU A 69 8.75 -15.62 9.13
C LEU A 69 10.29 -15.54 9.23
N ASN A 70 10.93 -16.57 9.75
CA ASN A 70 12.39 -16.65 9.85
C ASN A 70 13.08 -16.57 8.47
N MET A 71 12.49 -17.18 7.43
CA MET A 71 13.03 -17.07 6.07
C MET A 71 12.89 -15.65 5.52
N LEU A 72 11.76 -14.98 5.80
CA LEU A 72 11.54 -13.59 5.42
C LEU A 72 12.59 -12.67 6.06
N GLU A 73 12.79 -12.80 7.37
CA GLU A 73 13.78 -12.04 8.14
C GLU A 73 15.20 -12.27 7.64
N GLN A 74 15.62 -13.53 7.51
CA GLN A 74 16.96 -13.86 7.04
C GLN A 74 17.25 -13.36 5.62
N ARG A 75 16.28 -13.49 4.70
CA ARG A 75 16.47 -13.08 3.30
C ARG A 75 16.41 -11.58 3.08
N SER A 76 15.77 -10.85 3.96
CA SER A 76 15.75 -9.39 3.96
C SER A 76 16.84 -8.75 4.81
N GLY A 77 17.73 -9.56 5.43
CA GLY A 77 18.74 -9.04 6.36
C GLY A 77 18.12 -8.43 7.61
N GLU A 78 17.10 -9.08 8.17
CA GLU A 78 16.34 -8.68 9.36
C GLU A 78 15.51 -7.38 9.17
N LEU A 79 15.39 -6.91 7.94
CA LEU A 79 14.65 -5.68 7.64
C LEU A 79 13.16 -5.92 7.61
N LEU A 80 12.70 -7.06 7.04
CA LEU A 80 11.30 -7.43 6.98
C LEU A 80 10.94 -8.37 8.13
N THR A 81 10.42 -7.82 9.19
CA THR A 81 9.86 -8.53 10.34
C THR A 81 8.35 -8.31 10.39
N GLY A 82 7.62 -9.09 11.18
CA GLY A 82 6.20 -8.82 11.42
C GLY A 82 5.96 -7.39 11.92
N LYS A 83 6.84 -6.91 12.80
CA LYS A 83 6.78 -5.57 13.35
C LYS A 83 7.07 -4.49 12.29
N SER A 84 8.13 -4.64 11.51
CA SER A 84 8.50 -3.64 10.50
C SER A 84 7.45 -3.51 9.38
N LEU A 85 6.75 -4.62 9.06
CA LEU A 85 5.66 -4.63 8.09
C LEU A 85 4.29 -4.21 8.67
N GLY A 86 4.20 -3.98 9.98
CA GLY A 86 2.94 -3.63 10.64
C GLY A 86 1.92 -4.77 10.70
N VAL A 87 2.36 -6.03 10.52
CA VAL A 87 1.47 -7.22 10.43
C VAL A 87 1.27 -7.90 11.78
N ASP A 88 2.15 -7.70 12.75
CA ASP A 88 2.10 -8.38 14.07
C ASP A 88 0.95 -7.93 14.97
N GLY A 89 0.10 -7.02 14.52
CA GLY A 89 -1.05 -6.57 15.30
C GLY A 89 -0.68 -5.84 16.61
N GLU A 90 0.59 -5.68 16.90
CA GLU A 90 1.03 -4.68 17.88
C GLU A 90 0.79 -3.30 17.27
N MET A 91 -0.46 -2.85 17.40
CA MET A 91 -0.73 -1.44 17.32
C MET A 91 0.26 -0.76 18.27
N ASP A 92 0.91 0.33 17.82
CA ASP A 92 1.84 1.15 18.62
C ASP A 92 1.16 1.79 19.88
N VAL A 93 0.14 1.11 20.39
CA VAL A 93 -0.65 1.48 21.54
C VAL A 93 -0.45 0.41 22.59
N ASN A 94 0.41 0.71 23.53
CA ASN A 94 0.61 -0.15 24.70
C ASN A 94 -0.49 0.11 25.76
N LEU A 95 -0.59 -0.76 26.75
CA LEU A 95 -1.56 -0.63 27.82
C LEU A 95 -1.48 0.70 28.58
N ASN A 96 -0.27 1.29 28.68
CA ASN A 96 -0.07 2.61 29.29
C ASN A 96 -0.70 3.72 28.46
N ASP A 97 -0.59 3.65 27.13
CA ASP A 97 -1.21 4.62 26.22
C ASP A 97 -2.72 4.62 26.32
N PHE A 98 -3.31 3.44 26.39
CA PHE A 98 -4.76 3.32 26.63
C PHE A 98 -5.17 3.86 27.99
N LYS A 99 -4.37 3.60 29.02
CA LYS A 99 -4.55 4.15 30.36
C LYS A 99 -4.47 5.68 30.36
N ASP A 100 -3.43 6.24 29.71
CA ASP A 100 -3.21 7.68 29.65
C ASP A 100 -4.32 8.38 28.85
N ALA A 101 -4.76 7.80 27.74
CA ALA A 101 -5.92 8.29 26.98
C ALA A 101 -7.21 8.25 27.82
N THR A 102 -7.43 7.17 28.57
CA THR A 102 -8.60 7.04 29.46
C THR A 102 -8.57 8.12 30.55
N ILE A 103 -7.40 8.38 31.15
CA ILE A 103 -7.22 9.43 32.15
C ILE A 103 -7.49 10.81 31.52
N ALA A 104 -6.92 11.08 30.36
CA ALA A 104 -7.09 12.37 29.65
C ALA A 104 -8.56 12.63 29.29
N VAL A 105 -9.26 11.62 28.73
CA VAL A 105 -10.68 11.70 28.41
C VAL A 105 -11.53 11.93 29.67
N THR A 106 -11.24 11.21 30.76
CA THR A 106 -11.98 11.34 32.01
C THR A 106 -11.76 12.73 32.63
N LEU A 107 -10.52 13.22 32.74
CA LEU A 107 -10.22 14.53 33.29
C LEU A 107 -10.80 15.64 32.41
N GLY A 108 -10.61 15.57 31.10
CA GLY A 108 -11.11 16.56 30.15
C GLY A 108 -12.65 16.67 30.18
N SER A 109 -13.34 15.54 30.17
CA SER A 109 -14.80 15.52 30.26
C SER A 109 -15.32 16.00 31.62
N THR A 110 -14.62 15.69 32.72
CA THR A 110 -14.99 16.18 34.06
C THR A 110 -14.85 17.68 34.13
N VAL A 111 -13.75 18.24 33.63
CA VAL A 111 -13.54 19.72 33.60
C VAL A 111 -14.62 20.38 32.74
N ALA A 112 -14.93 19.82 31.57
CA ALA A 112 -15.99 20.32 30.68
C ALA A 112 -17.37 20.25 31.33
N ALA A 113 -17.67 19.18 32.09
CA ALA A 113 -18.91 19.03 32.83
C ALA A 113 -19.05 20.13 33.93
N ILE A 114 -17.99 20.37 34.69
CA ILE A 114 -17.98 21.42 35.72
C ILE A 114 -18.11 22.80 35.07
N ALA A 115 -17.37 23.06 34.01
CA ALA A 115 -17.43 24.32 33.27
C ALA A 115 -18.83 24.58 32.70
N SER A 116 -19.52 23.57 32.23
CA SER A 116 -20.88 23.72 31.71
C SER A 116 -21.86 24.17 32.77
N LEU A 117 -21.73 23.70 34.02
CA LEU A 117 -22.55 24.17 35.14
C LEU A 117 -22.19 25.59 35.60
N ALA A 118 -20.93 25.97 35.47
CA ALA A 118 -20.45 27.30 35.95
C ALA A 118 -20.78 28.44 34.97
N PHE A 119 -20.75 28.17 33.65
CA PHE A 119 -20.80 29.23 32.63
C PHE A 119 -22.06 29.22 31.75
N LEU A 120 -22.87 28.16 31.78
CA LEU A 120 -24.08 28.05 30.97
C LEU A 120 -25.34 28.27 31.81
N PRO A 121 -26.47 28.69 31.20
CA PRO A 121 -27.76 28.74 31.86
C PRO A 121 -28.15 27.38 32.48
N GLU A 122 -28.79 27.41 33.66
CA GLU A 122 -29.02 26.24 34.51
C GLU A 122 -29.50 24.97 33.78
N ASN A 123 -30.54 25.07 32.95
CA ASN A 123 -31.07 23.93 32.19
C ASN A 123 -30.08 23.42 31.10
N VAL A 124 -29.39 24.33 30.45
CA VAL A 124 -28.43 24.02 29.40
C VAL A 124 -27.15 23.43 30.00
N GLY A 125 -26.67 24.04 31.08
CA GLY A 125 -25.49 23.60 31.83
C GLY A 125 -25.67 22.17 32.39
N ALA A 126 -26.84 21.88 32.96
CA ALA A 126 -27.18 20.54 33.46
C ALA A 126 -27.16 19.49 32.33
N THR A 127 -27.75 19.82 31.19
CA THR A 127 -27.78 18.91 30.03
C THR A 127 -26.36 18.58 29.54
N PHE A 128 -25.52 19.59 29.34
CA PHE A 128 -24.13 19.36 28.90
C PHE A 128 -23.29 18.66 29.98
N CYS A 129 -23.52 18.92 31.27
CA CYS A 129 -22.87 18.18 32.35
C CYS A 129 -23.12 16.66 32.23
N TYR A 130 -24.38 16.24 32.01
CA TYR A 130 -24.70 14.81 31.81
C TYR A 130 -24.05 14.25 30.54
N LEU A 131 -24.07 15.00 29.43
CA LEU A 131 -23.43 14.57 28.20
C LEU A 131 -21.93 14.37 28.38
N PHE A 132 -21.22 15.31 29.01
CA PHE A 132 -19.80 15.17 29.29
C PHE A 132 -19.49 14.03 30.26
N ALA A 133 -20.34 13.78 31.25
CA ALA A 133 -20.17 12.68 32.21
C ALA A 133 -20.31 11.29 31.54
N LEU A 134 -21.02 11.18 30.40
CA LEU A 134 -21.15 9.94 29.63
C LEU A 134 -19.95 9.64 28.71
N ILE A 135 -19.12 10.62 28.38
CA ILE A 135 -17.99 10.45 27.45
C ILE A 135 -17.00 9.36 27.92
N PRO A 136 -16.54 9.31 29.19
CA PRO A 136 -15.64 8.24 29.63
C PRO A 136 -16.26 6.85 29.51
N VAL A 137 -17.56 6.71 29.81
CA VAL A 137 -18.29 5.45 29.67
C VAL A 137 -18.37 5.01 28.22
N ALA A 138 -18.69 5.95 27.32
CA ALA A 138 -18.72 5.69 25.88
C ALA A 138 -17.32 5.31 25.36
N PHE A 139 -16.26 5.99 25.80
CA PHE A 139 -14.88 5.68 25.44
C PHE A 139 -14.49 4.25 25.82
N ILE A 140 -14.80 3.82 27.05
CA ILE A 140 -14.52 2.46 27.51
C ILE A 140 -15.38 1.44 26.73
N ALA A 141 -16.66 1.75 26.47
CA ALA A 141 -17.54 0.87 25.72
C ALA A 141 -17.06 0.65 24.27
N VAL A 142 -16.62 1.71 23.58
CA VAL A 142 -16.02 1.61 22.25
C VAL A 142 -14.68 0.87 22.31
N GLY A 143 -13.84 1.15 23.33
CA GLY A 143 -12.57 0.47 23.51
C GLY A 143 -12.70 -1.04 23.72
N SER A 144 -13.79 -1.49 24.35
CA SER A 144 -14.05 -2.92 24.54
C SER A 144 -14.69 -3.59 23.33
N SER A 145 -15.49 -2.87 22.53
CA SER A 145 -16.20 -3.42 21.36
C SER A 145 -15.41 -3.26 20.05
N ALA A 146 -14.62 -2.20 19.92
CA ALA A 146 -13.83 -1.88 18.73
C ALA A 146 -12.44 -1.31 19.13
N PRO A 147 -11.56 -2.14 19.74
CA PRO A 147 -10.27 -1.68 20.26
C PRO A 147 -9.40 -1.01 19.19
N GLY A 148 -9.48 -1.45 17.93
CA GLY A 148 -8.78 -0.85 16.79
C GLY A 148 -9.16 0.62 16.52
N ALA A 149 -10.43 0.99 16.74
CA ALA A 149 -10.88 2.37 16.56
C ALA A 149 -10.28 3.31 17.62
N ILE A 150 -10.21 2.86 18.87
CA ILE A 150 -9.57 3.64 19.96
C ILE A 150 -8.06 3.71 19.75
N ALA A 151 -7.42 2.62 19.33
CA ALA A 151 -6.00 2.61 19.05
C ALA A 151 -5.65 3.58 17.91
N ALA A 152 -6.41 3.58 16.82
CA ALA A 152 -6.25 4.54 15.73
C ALA A 152 -6.42 5.99 16.21
N ALA A 153 -7.40 6.26 17.07
CA ALA A 153 -7.61 7.59 17.67
C ALA A 153 -6.44 8.00 18.59
N ILE A 154 -5.88 7.08 19.38
CA ILE A 154 -4.72 7.34 20.25
C ILE A 154 -3.48 7.63 19.38
N VAL A 155 -3.21 6.83 18.34
CA VAL A 155 -2.11 7.08 17.39
C VAL A 155 -2.28 8.45 16.73
N ALA A 156 -3.48 8.77 16.26
CA ALA A 156 -3.78 10.07 15.67
C ALA A 156 -3.60 11.24 16.66
N SER A 157 -3.91 11.03 17.95
CA SER A 157 -3.78 12.07 18.99
C SER A 157 -2.36 12.24 19.53
N LYS A 158 -1.59 11.15 19.54
CA LYS A 158 -0.17 11.20 19.92
C LYS A 158 0.64 11.98 18.91
N GLY A 159 0.00 12.25 17.72
CA GLY A 159 0.59 13.06 16.68
C GLY A 159 2.07 13.24 16.92
N GLU A 160 2.89 12.25 16.63
CA GLU A 160 4.22 12.64 16.21
C GLU A 160 3.90 13.66 15.13
N ALA A 161 4.35 14.87 15.33
CA ALA A 161 4.46 15.85 14.28
C ALA A 161 5.44 15.23 13.24
N ASP A 162 4.97 14.20 12.52
CA ASP A 162 5.56 13.86 11.25
C ASP A 162 5.47 15.17 10.49
N ASP A 163 6.61 15.80 10.30
CA ASP A 163 6.72 16.97 9.49
C ASP A 163 5.90 16.67 8.22
N LYS A 164 5.05 17.59 7.80
CA LYS A 164 4.14 17.38 6.65
C LYS A 164 4.89 16.78 5.44
N GLU A 165 6.15 17.20 5.27
CA GLU A 165 7.09 16.71 4.28
C GLU A 165 7.42 15.20 4.45
N SER A 166 7.63 14.74 5.70
CA SER A 166 7.89 13.32 6.00
C SER A 166 6.68 12.44 5.73
N ARG A 167 5.46 12.94 5.98
CA ARG A 167 4.21 12.22 5.69
C ARG A 167 3.97 12.12 4.19
N GLU A 168 4.21 13.19 3.42
CA GLU A 168 4.06 13.20 1.97
C GLU A 168 5.08 12.25 1.32
N ASP A 169 6.35 12.27 1.76
CA ASP A 169 7.38 11.32 1.29
C ASP A 169 6.97 9.87 1.53
N ARG A 170 6.43 9.55 2.70
CA ARG A 170 5.94 8.23 3.04
C ARG A 170 4.82 7.77 2.10
N ILE A 171 3.80 8.62 1.89
CA ILE A 171 2.67 8.33 1.00
C ILE A 171 3.16 8.13 -0.43
N CYS A 172 3.95 9.04 -0.96
CA CYS A 172 4.48 8.93 -2.31
C CYS A 172 5.30 7.66 -2.51
N ARG A 173 6.09 7.27 -1.51
CA ARG A 173 6.90 6.04 -1.53
C ARG A 173 6.03 4.79 -1.50
N HIS A 174 5.01 4.77 -0.67
CA HIS A 174 4.05 3.68 -0.55
C HIS A 174 3.33 3.44 -1.89
N GLU A 175 2.73 4.48 -2.43
CA GLU A 175 1.97 4.41 -3.68
C GLU A 175 2.88 4.15 -4.91
N ALA A 176 4.08 4.73 -4.95
CA ALA A 176 5.05 4.44 -6.00
C ALA A 176 5.48 2.97 -6.01
N ALA A 177 5.54 2.31 -4.84
CA ALA A 177 5.84 0.88 -4.76
C ALA A 177 4.71 0.03 -5.34
N HIS A 178 3.45 0.35 -5.02
CA HIS A 178 2.29 -0.30 -5.64
C HIS A 178 2.32 -0.14 -7.17
N PHE A 179 2.59 1.07 -7.64
CA PHE A 179 2.65 1.38 -9.07
C PHE A 179 3.75 0.57 -9.78
N LEU A 180 4.98 0.61 -9.27
CA LEU A 180 6.12 -0.12 -9.85
C LEU A 180 5.87 -1.63 -9.87
N CYS A 181 5.50 -2.20 -8.72
CA CYS A 181 5.27 -3.63 -8.60
C CYS A 181 4.09 -4.08 -9.47
N GLY A 182 2.99 -3.32 -9.50
CA GLY A 182 1.84 -3.61 -10.34
C GLY A 182 2.18 -3.59 -11.83
N TYR A 183 2.87 -2.55 -12.29
CA TYR A 183 3.33 -2.44 -13.67
C TYR A 183 4.25 -3.60 -14.06
N MET A 184 5.23 -3.93 -13.22
CA MET A 184 6.14 -5.05 -13.45
C MET A 184 5.46 -6.43 -13.38
N CYS A 185 4.38 -6.55 -12.61
CA CYS A 185 3.55 -7.75 -12.57
C CYS A 185 2.55 -7.83 -13.75
N GLY A 186 2.38 -6.76 -14.51
CA GLY A 186 1.48 -6.73 -15.67
C GLY A 186 0.04 -6.34 -15.31
N LEU A 187 -0.17 -5.64 -14.20
CA LEU A 187 -1.46 -5.07 -13.86
C LEU A 187 -1.63 -3.73 -14.58
N PRO A 188 -2.68 -3.56 -15.41
CA PRO A 188 -2.90 -2.31 -16.14
C PRO A 188 -3.29 -1.20 -15.17
N VAL A 189 -2.46 -0.14 -15.11
CA VAL A 189 -2.69 1.00 -14.23
C VAL A 189 -3.79 1.87 -14.81
N LYS A 190 -4.76 2.25 -13.98
CA LYS A 190 -5.84 3.17 -14.35
C LYS A 190 -5.49 4.60 -13.96
N GLU A 191 -5.29 4.84 -12.67
CA GLU A 191 -4.98 6.14 -12.12
C GLU A 191 -4.26 6.01 -10.77
N TYR A 192 -3.75 7.11 -10.23
CA TYR A 192 -3.28 7.18 -8.86
C TYR A 192 -3.68 8.50 -8.20
N SER A 193 -3.79 8.49 -6.88
CA SER A 193 -4.07 9.67 -6.06
C SER A 193 -3.13 9.73 -4.87
N ILE A 194 -2.58 10.93 -4.61
CA ILE A 194 -1.79 11.26 -3.41
C ILE A 194 -2.38 12.47 -2.69
N ALA A 195 -3.67 12.76 -2.91
CA ALA A 195 -4.31 13.98 -2.44
C ALA A 195 -4.49 14.02 -0.92
N ASP A 196 -4.24 15.17 -0.32
CA ASP A 196 -4.44 15.46 1.13
C ASP A 196 -5.91 15.30 1.58
N SER A 197 -6.88 15.32 0.64
CA SER A 197 -8.32 15.26 0.91
C SER A 197 -9.00 13.94 0.55
N GLY A 198 -8.24 12.97 0.04
CA GLY A 198 -8.72 11.65 -0.35
C GLY A 198 -7.87 10.54 0.28
N PHE A 199 -8.24 9.28 0.01
CA PHE A 199 -7.36 8.16 0.34
C PHE A 199 -6.29 8.07 -0.74
N PRO A 200 -4.98 8.08 -0.38
CA PRO A 200 -3.92 7.76 -1.33
C PRO A 200 -4.18 6.37 -1.89
N CYS A 201 -4.04 6.20 -3.19
CA CYS A 201 -4.19 4.88 -3.81
C CYS A 201 -3.61 4.87 -5.22
N VAL A 202 -3.19 3.68 -5.66
CA VAL A 202 -2.99 3.34 -7.06
C VAL A 202 -4.12 2.42 -7.49
N GLU A 203 -4.88 2.85 -8.48
CA GLU A 203 -5.96 2.04 -9.04
C GLU A 203 -5.47 1.28 -10.28
N PHE A 204 -5.75 -0.02 -10.28
CA PHE A 204 -5.57 -0.87 -11.45
C PHE A 204 -6.92 -1.19 -12.06
N HIS A 205 -6.94 -1.41 -13.38
CA HIS A 205 -8.15 -1.92 -14.03
C HIS A 205 -8.48 -3.32 -13.52
N GLU A 206 -9.70 -3.54 -13.07
CA GLU A 206 -10.09 -4.80 -12.42
C GLU A 206 -10.06 -6.02 -13.34
N SER A 207 -10.21 -5.83 -14.65
CA SER A 207 -10.18 -6.93 -15.63
C SER A 207 -10.18 -6.43 -17.06
N THR A 208 -9.51 -7.17 -17.95
CA THR A 208 -9.62 -7.01 -19.40
C THR A 208 -10.97 -7.52 -19.96
N ASP A 209 -11.76 -8.28 -19.17
CA ASP A 209 -12.98 -8.95 -19.65
C ASP A 209 -14.29 -8.22 -19.29
N GLY A 210 -14.23 -7.06 -18.63
CA GLY A 210 -15.40 -6.23 -18.30
C GLY A 210 -16.45 -6.85 -17.37
N ARG A 211 -16.19 -8.00 -16.73
CA ARG A 211 -17.10 -8.70 -15.80
C ARG A 211 -16.70 -8.47 -14.36
N LEU A 212 -17.13 -7.36 -13.79
CA LEU A 212 -16.52 -6.72 -12.62
C LEU A 212 -16.89 -7.27 -11.24
N THR A 213 -17.98 -8.00 -11.04
CA THR A 213 -18.50 -8.14 -9.68
C THR A 213 -18.40 -9.53 -9.06
N ASN A 214 -18.15 -10.60 -9.84
CA ASN A 214 -18.09 -11.99 -9.31
C ASN A 214 -16.97 -12.83 -9.95
N ARG A 215 -15.92 -12.20 -10.48
CA ARG A 215 -14.82 -12.95 -11.09
C ARG A 215 -13.95 -13.58 -10.01
N GLU A 216 -13.61 -14.84 -10.21
CA GLU A 216 -12.58 -15.56 -9.45
C GLU A 216 -11.20 -15.21 -10.02
N PHE A 217 -10.20 -15.07 -9.15
CA PHE A 217 -8.81 -14.82 -9.52
C PHE A 217 -8.04 -16.11 -9.70
N SER A 218 -7.25 -16.21 -10.76
CA SER A 218 -6.32 -17.33 -10.97
C SER A 218 -5.18 -17.30 -9.95
N SER A 219 -4.45 -18.42 -9.83
CA SER A 219 -3.29 -18.51 -8.94
C SER A 219 -2.19 -17.52 -9.30
N GLU A 220 -1.99 -17.21 -10.59
CA GLU A 220 -1.03 -16.23 -11.08
C GLU A 220 -1.45 -14.80 -10.70
N GLU A 221 -2.73 -14.49 -10.84
CA GLU A 221 -3.27 -13.18 -10.42
C GLU A 221 -3.17 -12.99 -8.92
N ILE A 222 -3.49 -14.01 -8.12
CA ILE A 222 -3.31 -13.97 -6.66
C ILE A 222 -1.84 -13.76 -6.30
N ALA A 223 -0.91 -14.37 -7.01
CA ALA A 223 0.51 -14.14 -6.79
C ALA A 223 0.90 -12.68 -7.06
N ALA A 224 0.49 -12.12 -8.21
CA ALA A 224 0.74 -10.73 -8.57
C ALA A 224 0.13 -9.76 -7.56
N LEU A 225 -1.14 -9.98 -7.18
CA LEU A 225 -1.85 -9.15 -6.19
C LEU A 225 -1.21 -9.23 -4.79
N SER A 226 -0.64 -10.40 -4.41
CA SER A 226 0.09 -10.53 -3.14
C SER A 226 1.38 -9.69 -3.14
N VAL A 227 2.10 -9.64 -4.26
CA VAL A 227 3.28 -8.78 -4.41
C VAL A 227 2.90 -7.32 -4.30
N VAL A 228 1.87 -6.90 -5.04
CA VAL A 228 1.43 -5.50 -5.05
C VAL A 228 0.94 -5.07 -3.68
N ALA A 229 0.05 -5.84 -3.05
CA ALA A 229 -0.50 -5.48 -1.74
C ALA A 229 0.58 -5.30 -0.65
N MET A 230 1.67 -6.07 -0.72
CA MET A 230 2.75 -5.96 0.26
C MET A 230 3.79 -4.88 -0.07
N SER A 231 3.84 -4.39 -1.31
CA SER A 231 4.92 -3.53 -1.79
C SER A 231 4.98 -2.17 -1.09
N GLY A 232 3.85 -1.55 -0.76
CA GLY A 232 3.79 -0.29 -0.03
C GLY A 232 4.41 -0.40 1.36
N SER A 233 3.97 -1.39 2.16
CA SER A 233 4.54 -1.65 3.49
C SER A 233 6.02 -2.00 3.43
N VAL A 234 6.45 -2.75 2.43
CA VAL A 234 7.87 -3.10 2.22
C VAL A 234 8.69 -1.85 1.90
N ALA A 235 8.21 -0.97 1.02
CA ALA A 235 8.91 0.27 0.67
C ALA A 235 9.06 1.21 1.87
N GLU A 236 8.04 1.32 2.72
CA GLU A 236 8.13 2.06 3.97
C GLU A 236 9.16 1.43 4.92
N ALA A 237 9.11 0.11 5.13
CA ALA A 237 10.06 -0.60 5.99
C ALA A 237 11.51 -0.42 5.50
N MET A 238 11.75 -0.51 4.18
CA MET A 238 13.07 -0.32 3.58
C MET A 238 13.67 1.06 3.87
N LYS A 239 12.87 2.12 3.87
CA LYS A 239 13.37 3.49 4.04
C LYS A 239 13.29 4.00 5.47
N LEU A 240 12.21 3.67 6.17
CA LEU A 240 11.82 4.26 7.44
C LEU A 240 11.95 3.26 8.61
N GLY A 241 12.29 1.99 8.32
CA GLY A 241 12.42 0.92 9.31
C GLY A 241 11.08 0.32 9.75
N GLN A 242 9.95 1.01 9.54
CA GLN A 242 8.62 0.54 9.91
C GLN A 242 7.54 1.07 8.98
N ALA A 243 6.62 0.20 8.55
CA ALA A 243 5.42 0.56 7.81
C ALA A 243 4.31 1.05 8.75
N ARG A 244 3.56 2.06 8.30
CA ARG A 244 2.38 2.59 9.02
C ARG A 244 1.11 2.54 8.16
N GLY A 245 1.22 2.30 6.86
CA GLY A 245 0.13 2.42 5.87
C GLY A 245 -0.59 1.12 5.50
N GLY A 246 0.01 -0.05 5.63
CA GLY A 246 -0.41 -1.30 4.97
C GLY A 246 -1.70 -1.99 5.44
N GLY A 247 -2.45 -1.44 6.40
CA GLY A 247 -3.65 -2.09 6.95
C GLY A 247 -4.75 -2.30 5.92
N ASN A 248 -5.01 -1.32 5.06
CA ASN A 248 -6.01 -1.41 4.00
C ASN A 248 -5.61 -2.40 2.90
N ASP A 249 -4.31 -2.44 2.56
CA ASP A 249 -3.79 -3.35 1.54
C ASP A 249 -3.92 -4.81 1.97
N LEU A 250 -3.68 -5.09 3.26
CA LEU A 250 -3.90 -6.42 3.85
C LEU A 250 -5.38 -6.82 3.82
N LEU A 251 -6.30 -5.90 4.10
CA LEU A 251 -7.74 -6.17 4.00
C LEU A 251 -8.16 -6.43 2.56
N GLN A 252 -7.61 -5.69 1.59
CA GLN A 252 -7.85 -5.94 0.17
C GLN A 252 -7.27 -7.29 -0.25
N LEU A 253 -6.06 -7.63 0.20
CA LEU A 253 -5.43 -8.91 -0.09
C LEU A 253 -6.27 -10.09 0.46
N GLU A 254 -6.82 -9.96 1.67
CA GLU A 254 -7.74 -10.96 2.22
C GLU A 254 -9.00 -11.13 1.34
N ASN A 255 -9.55 -10.03 0.83
CA ASN A 255 -10.67 -10.07 -0.10
C ASN A 255 -10.31 -10.78 -1.43
N PHE A 256 -9.10 -10.56 -1.96
CA PHE A 256 -8.63 -11.27 -3.14
C PHE A 256 -8.47 -12.77 -2.87
N PHE A 257 -7.95 -13.18 -1.72
CA PHE A 257 -7.87 -14.59 -1.33
C PHE A 257 -9.25 -15.27 -1.25
N ARG A 258 -10.27 -14.56 -0.77
CA ARG A 258 -11.66 -15.06 -0.74
C ARG A 258 -12.27 -15.22 -2.14
N ARG A 259 -11.78 -14.49 -3.13
CA ARG A 259 -12.21 -14.50 -4.53
C ARG A 259 -11.28 -15.35 -5.41
N SER A 260 -10.40 -16.14 -4.84
CA SER A 260 -9.53 -17.06 -5.60
C SER A 260 -10.34 -18.24 -6.12
N ALA A 261 -10.04 -18.65 -7.37
CA ALA A 261 -10.61 -19.86 -7.97
C ALA A 261 -10.26 -21.12 -7.16
N ASP A 262 -9.06 -21.12 -6.55
CA ASP A 262 -8.63 -22.18 -5.64
C ASP A 262 -8.88 -21.76 -4.18
N PHE A 263 -9.29 -22.71 -3.34
CA PHE A 263 -9.43 -22.45 -1.91
C PHE A 263 -8.06 -22.12 -1.28
N ILE A 264 -7.98 -20.95 -0.64
CA ILE A 264 -6.79 -20.47 0.07
C ILE A 264 -7.09 -20.43 1.58
N GLY A 265 -6.70 -21.50 2.29
CA GLY A 265 -6.81 -21.57 3.76
C GLY A 265 -5.81 -20.65 4.45
N ALA A 266 -6.02 -20.40 5.76
CA ALA A 266 -5.25 -19.41 6.54
C ALA A 266 -3.72 -19.60 6.47
N ALA A 267 -3.21 -20.82 6.50
CA ALA A 267 -1.78 -21.08 6.38
C ALA A 267 -1.24 -20.64 5.01
N LYS A 268 -1.96 -20.95 3.92
CA LYS A 268 -1.56 -20.55 2.55
C LYS A 268 -1.67 -19.03 2.36
N GLN A 269 -2.65 -18.37 3.00
CA GLN A 269 -2.75 -16.91 3.01
C GLN A 269 -1.51 -16.27 3.65
N GLN A 270 -1.08 -16.76 4.82
CA GLN A 270 0.14 -16.30 5.49
C GLN A 270 1.38 -16.51 4.63
N ASP A 271 1.51 -17.69 4.00
CA ASP A 271 2.64 -17.98 3.12
C ASP A 271 2.67 -17.05 1.92
N LEU A 272 1.53 -16.78 1.27
CA LEU A 272 1.41 -15.87 0.13
C LEU A 272 1.71 -14.42 0.53
N THR A 273 1.24 -13.96 1.69
CA THR A 273 1.54 -12.63 2.22
C THR A 273 3.04 -12.45 2.45
N ARG A 274 3.70 -13.40 3.14
CA ARG A 274 5.16 -13.35 3.38
C ARG A 274 5.96 -13.48 2.09
N TRP A 275 5.53 -14.36 1.19
CA TRP A 275 6.14 -14.48 -0.12
C TRP A 275 5.99 -13.20 -0.94
N GLY A 276 4.79 -12.59 -0.94
CA GLY A 276 4.52 -11.31 -1.58
C GLY A 276 5.44 -10.20 -1.06
N ALA A 277 5.62 -10.12 0.27
CA ALA A 277 6.55 -9.18 0.88
C ALA A 277 8.01 -9.42 0.43
N LEU A 278 8.47 -10.68 0.40
CA LEU A 278 9.82 -10.99 -0.04
C LEU A 278 10.03 -10.71 -1.54
N ALA A 279 9.02 -11.01 -2.36
CA ALA A 279 9.07 -10.77 -3.80
C ALA A 279 9.06 -9.26 -4.12
N SER A 280 8.21 -8.48 -3.45
CA SER A 280 8.20 -7.02 -3.61
C SER A 280 9.49 -6.38 -3.14
N TYR A 281 10.07 -6.84 -2.02
CA TYR A 281 11.39 -6.41 -1.55
C TYR A 281 12.47 -6.59 -2.62
N GLN A 282 12.53 -7.77 -3.25
CA GLN A 282 13.52 -8.03 -4.29
C GLN A 282 13.26 -7.16 -5.54
N ILE A 283 12.01 -6.98 -5.96
CA ILE A 283 11.67 -6.11 -7.08
C ILE A 283 12.11 -4.67 -6.81
N LEU A 284 11.82 -4.13 -5.63
CA LEU A 284 12.20 -2.78 -5.25
C LEU A 284 13.72 -2.61 -5.14
N LEU A 285 14.40 -3.60 -4.58
CA LEU A 285 15.86 -3.60 -4.44
C LEU A 285 16.56 -3.64 -5.81
N ASP A 286 16.16 -4.55 -6.69
CA ASP A 286 16.74 -4.74 -8.02
C ASP A 286 16.49 -3.53 -8.95
N ASN A 287 15.46 -2.71 -8.65
CA ASN A 287 15.08 -1.55 -9.43
C ASN A 287 15.12 -0.26 -8.58
N SER A 288 16.03 -0.19 -7.61
CA SER A 288 16.05 0.90 -6.62
C SER A 288 16.20 2.30 -7.23
N SER A 289 17.02 2.47 -8.27
CA SER A 289 17.17 3.76 -8.96
C SER A 289 15.88 4.19 -9.67
N THR A 290 15.22 3.26 -10.35
CA THR A 290 13.93 3.49 -11.00
C THR A 290 12.85 3.82 -9.97
N PHE A 291 12.84 3.10 -8.85
CA PHE A 291 11.91 3.32 -7.76
C PHE A 291 12.07 4.73 -7.14
N GLU A 292 13.28 5.16 -6.81
CA GLU A 292 13.51 6.51 -6.28
C GLU A 292 13.11 7.60 -7.29
N SER A 293 13.40 7.41 -8.59
CA SER A 293 12.97 8.33 -9.63
C SER A 293 11.43 8.40 -9.74
N LEU A 294 10.75 7.27 -9.55
CA LEU A 294 9.29 7.21 -9.55
C LEU A 294 8.71 7.91 -8.31
N VAL A 295 9.31 7.76 -7.12
CA VAL A 295 8.91 8.51 -5.91
C VAL A 295 8.96 10.01 -6.15
N GLU A 296 10.02 10.51 -6.78
CA GLU A 296 10.13 11.93 -7.12
C GLU A 296 9.08 12.36 -8.17
N ALA A 297 8.73 11.48 -9.11
CA ALA A 297 7.65 11.73 -10.06
C ALA A 297 6.28 11.84 -9.35
N PHE A 298 6.02 11.02 -8.33
CA PHE A 298 4.82 11.06 -7.49
C PHE A 298 4.75 12.36 -6.67
N LYS A 299 5.86 12.77 -6.04
CA LYS A 299 5.95 14.08 -5.34
C LYS A 299 5.66 15.24 -6.28
N ALA A 300 6.15 15.16 -7.53
CA ALA A 300 5.87 16.15 -8.56
C ALA A 300 4.45 16.03 -9.18
N LYS A 301 3.64 15.08 -8.74
CA LYS A 301 2.25 14.82 -9.20
C LYS A 301 2.17 14.65 -10.73
N LYS A 302 3.12 13.92 -11.29
CA LYS A 302 3.17 13.64 -12.74
C LYS A 302 2.01 12.71 -13.13
N SER A 303 1.56 12.82 -14.38
CA SER A 303 0.54 11.90 -14.93
C SER A 303 1.04 10.46 -14.97
N VAL A 304 0.11 9.50 -15.09
CA VAL A 304 0.45 8.06 -15.21
C VAL A 304 1.40 7.82 -16.37
N SER A 305 1.17 8.44 -17.53
CA SER A 305 2.05 8.30 -18.69
C SER A 305 3.47 8.83 -18.44
N GLU A 306 3.62 9.94 -17.71
CA GLU A 306 4.93 10.47 -17.33
C GLU A 306 5.64 9.57 -16.31
N CYS A 307 4.90 8.98 -15.36
CA CYS A 307 5.44 8.00 -14.43
C CYS A 307 5.96 6.75 -15.16
N VAL A 308 5.20 6.23 -16.13
CA VAL A 308 5.65 5.13 -16.99
C VAL A 308 6.88 5.51 -17.80
N ALA A 309 6.93 6.74 -18.35
CA ALA A 309 8.10 7.22 -19.06
C ALA A 309 9.35 7.29 -18.17
N VAL A 310 9.19 7.68 -16.90
CA VAL A 310 10.29 7.66 -15.92
C VAL A 310 10.80 6.24 -15.70
N MET A 311 9.89 5.27 -15.51
CA MET A 311 10.28 3.86 -15.29
C MET A 311 11.00 3.26 -16.49
N GLU A 312 10.46 3.44 -17.70
CA GLU A 312 11.04 2.86 -18.93
C GLU A 312 12.29 3.60 -19.40
N GLY A 313 12.47 4.86 -19.00
CA GLY A 313 13.60 5.70 -19.35
C GLY A 313 14.79 5.60 -18.40
N THR A 314 14.61 5.05 -17.20
CA THR A 314 15.72 4.87 -16.26
C THR A 314 16.59 3.69 -16.74
N GLU A 315 17.87 3.95 -16.97
CA GLU A 315 18.84 2.90 -17.28
C GLU A 315 19.01 1.99 -16.04
N CYS A 316 18.85 0.68 -16.23
CA CYS A 316 19.09 -0.33 -15.21
C CYS A 316 20.55 -0.73 -15.17
#